data_d4fb7f29cbb36af4410527397e50b481
#
_entry.id   d4fb7f29cbb36af4410527397e50b481
#
_cell.length_a   1.000
_cell.length_b   1.000
_cell.length_c   1.000
_cell.angle_alpha   90.00
_cell.angle_beta   90.00
_cell.angle_gamma   90.00
#
_symmetry.space_group_name_H-M   'P 1'
#
loop_
_entity.id
_entity.type
_entity.pdbx_description
1 polymer ?
#
loop_
_entity_poly.entity_id
_entity_poly.type
_entity_poly.pdbx_seq_one_letter_code
_entity_poly.pdbx_strand_id
1 'polypeptide(L)'
;YADQDAVFLGKTLDKYHQYILYHSIDGKKWQVLVDKSANKKDVPHDYIELEKPVQARYIKMENILIPSGKFAISGLRVFGKGDGAKPDAVKDFYVLRTEKDKRSAWLKWSPVDNAYAYNIYFGTDPDKLYNSIMVHDANDYYYKGMDSKKTYYYRIEAINENGVSISSKTVKAE
;
A
#
# COMPACT_ATOMS: atom_id res chain seq x y z
N TYR A 1 5.71 6.53 -14.53
CA TYR A 1 6.99 7.23 -14.37
C TYR A 1 6.75 8.70 -14.07
N ALA A 2 7.70 9.36 -13.46
CA ALA A 2 7.68 10.79 -13.30
C ALA A 2 9.10 11.33 -13.49
N ASP A 3 9.38 11.94 -14.62
CA ASP A 3 10.58 12.74 -14.80
C ASP A 3 10.22 14.22 -14.75
N GLN A 4 10.12 14.74 -13.53
CA GLN A 4 9.86 16.17 -13.31
C GLN A 4 11.04 17.03 -13.75
N ASP A 5 12.26 16.52 -13.69
CA ASP A 5 13.45 17.27 -14.10
C ASP A 5 13.42 17.61 -15.60
N ALA A 6 12.96 16.68 -16.43
CA ALA A 6 12.85 16.94 -17.87
C ALA A 6 11.80 18.00 -18.19
N VAL A 7 10.67 18.00 -17.49
CA VAL A 7 9.62 19.01 -17.64
C VAL A 7 10.08 20.36 -17.11
N PHE A 8 10.73 20.39 -15.96
CA PHE A 8 11.23 21.61 -15.31
C PHE A 8 12.33 22.29 -16.13
N LEU A 9 13.18 21.52 -16.79
CA LEU A 9 14.24 22.03 -17.66
C LEU A 9 13.76 22.40 -19.07
N GLY A 10 12.45 22.33 -19.34
CA GLY A 10 11.87 22.70 -20.64
C GLY A 10 12.26 21.76 -21.79
N LYS A 11 12.71 20.54 -21.48
CA LYS A 11 13.06 19.56 -22.50
C LYS A 11 11.79 18.94 -23.06
N THR A 12 11.61 19.02 -24.38
CA THR A 12 10.63 18.21 -25.09
C THR A 12 11.16 16.79 -25.21
N LEU A 13 10.67 15.88 -24.39
CA LEU A 13 10.96 14.45 -24.46
C LEU A 13 9.71 13.72 -24.92
N ASP A 14 9.90 12.64 -25.64
CA ASP A 14 8.85 11.66 -25.83
C ASP A 14 8.41 11.18 -24.45
N LYS A 15 7.15 11.46 -24.09
CA LYS A 15 6.63 11.23 -22.74
C LYS A 15 6.00 9.85 -22.57
N TYR A 16 6.50 8.84 -23.25
CA TYR A 16 5.98 7.49 -23.10
C TYR A 16 7.00 6.56 -22.44
N HIS A 17 6.50 5.60 -21.72
CA HIS A 17 7.27 4.56 -21.07
C HIS A 17 7.04 3.22 -21.77
N GLN A 18 8.11 2.51 -22.08
CA GLN A 18 8.05 1.15 -22.62
C GLN A 18 8.62 0.17 -21.62
N TYR A 19 7.87 -0.87 -21.32
CA TYR A 19 8.23 -1.87 -20.34
C TYR A 19 7.53 -3.20 -20.60
N ILE A 20 8.03 -4.26 -19.95
CA ILE A 20 7.37 -5.55 -19.90
C ILE A 20 7.19 -5.94 -18.45
N LEU A 21 6.01 -6.42 -18.10
CA LEU A 21 5.76 -7.08 -16.81
C LEU A 21 5.80 -8.59 -17.01
N TYR A 22 6.47 -9.26 -16.10
CA TYR A 22 6.54 -10.71 -16.04
C TYR A 22 5.95 -11.19 -14.73
N HIS A 23 5.43 -12.41 -14.72
CA HIS A 23 5.03 -13.11 -13.52
C HIS A 23 5.77 -14.44 -13.38
N SER A 24 5.87 -14.94 -12.15
CA SER A 24 6.46 -16.22 -11.82
C SER A 24 5.90 -16.79 -10.55
N ILE A 25 5.87 -18.13 -10.44
CA ILE A 25 5.54 -18.84 -9.19
C ILE A 25 6.81 -19.13 -8.37
N ASP A 26 7.93 -19.39 -9.03
CA ASP A 26 9.16 -19.89 -8.41
C ASP A 26 10.31 -18.86 -8.38
N GLY A 27 10.10 -17.69 -9.01
CA GLY A 27 11.11 -16.65 -9.17
C GLY A 27 12.22 -17.01 -10.18
N LYS A 28 12.11 -18.16 -10.85
CA LYS A 28 13.11 -18.67 -11.82
C LYS A 28 12.56 -18.70 -13.23
N LYS A 29 11.36 -19.22 -13.40
CA LYS A 29 10.69 -19.29 -14.70
C LYS A 29 9.73 -18.11 -14.80
N TRP A 30 9.96 -17.26 -15.79
CA TRP A 30 9.22 -16.03 -16.01
C TRP A 30 8.37 -16.13 -17.27
N GLN A 31 7.14 -15.68 -17.19
CA GLN A 31 6.21 -15.58 -18.30
C GLN A 31 5.80 -14.11 -18.46
N VAL A 32 5.59 -13.67 -19.69
CA VAL A 32 5.11 -12.31 -19.94
C VAL A 32 3.68 -12.18 -19.40
N LEU A 33 3.48 -11.18 -18.59
CA LEU A 33 2.18 -10.80 -18.04
C LEU A 33 1.56 -9.68 -18.87
N VAL A 34 2.36 -8.65 -19.17
CA VAL A 34 1.95 -7.50 -19.97
C VAL A 34 3.13 -7.04 -20.80
N ASP A 35 2.91 -6.82 -22.09
CA ASP A 35 3.91 -6.27 -22.99
C ASP A 35 3.50 -4.86 -23.45
N LYS A 36 4.23 -3.86 -23.00
CA LYS A 36 4.12 -2.46 -23.39
C LYS A 36 5.38 -1.99 -24.15
N SER A 37 6.16 -2.90 -24.72
CA SER A 37 7.40 -2.58 -25.45
C SER A 37 7.19 -1.71 -26.68
N ALA A 38 6.00 -1.76 -27.28
CA ALA A 38 5.62 -0.94 -28.43
C ALA A 38 4.79 0.31 -28.06
N ASN A 39 4.63 0.63 -26.77
CA ASN A 39 3.83 1.77 -26.33
C ASN A 39 4.46 3.09 -26.84
N LYS A 40 3.62 3.97 -27.41
CA LYS A 40 3.98 5.32 -27.85
C LYS A 40 3.06 6.38 -27.27
N LYS A 41 2.28 6.02 -26.26
CA LYS A 41 1.35 6.94 -25.59
C LYS A 41 1.89 7.35 -24.23
N ASP A 42 1.74 8.62 -23.89
CA ASP A 42 1.98 9.11 -22.53
C ASP A 42 0.85 8.63 -21.62
N VAL A 43 1.18 7.73 -20.70
CA VAL A 43 0.23 7.15 -19.74
C VAL A 43 0.87 7.25 -18.35
N PRO A 44 0.77 8.40 -17.69
CA PRO A 44 1.39 8.63 -16.39
C PRO A 44 0.81 7.74 -15.27
N HIS A 45 -0.44 7.31 -15.43
CA HIS A 45 -1.13 6.37 -14.54
C HIS A 45 -1.66 5.20 -15.37
N ASP A 46 -0.83 4.19 -15.57
CA ASP A 46 -1.21 3.03 -16.38
C ASP A 46 -1.97 2.02 -15.52
N TYR A 47 -3.27 1.85 -15.79
CA TYR A 47 -4.11 0.82 -15.20
C TYR A 47 -4.25 -0.33 -16.19
N ILE A 48 -3.87 -1.51 -15.74
CA ILE A 48 -3.87 -2.72 -16.55
C ILE A 48 -4.81 -3.74 -15.94
N GLU A 49 -5.83 -4.10 -16.67
CA GLU A 49 -6.73 -5.17 -16.35
C GLU A 49 -6.39 -6.40 -17.19
N LEU A 50 -6.18 -7.53 -16.54
CA LEU A 50 -5.91 -8.78 -17.23
C LEU A 50 -7.23 -9.41 -17.66
N GLU A 51 -7.32 -9.88 -18.91
CA GLU A 51 -8.50 -10.61 -19.41
C GLU A 51 -8.82 -11.86 -18.58
N LYS A 52 -7.80 -12.50 -18.06
CA LYS A 52 -7.91 -13.66 -17.18
C LYS A 52 -6.92 -13.53 -16.05
N PRO A 53 -7.32 -13.91 -14.80
CA PRO A 53 -6.39 -13.93 -13.69
C PRO A 53 -5.25 -14.95 -13.96
N VAL A 54 -4.06 -14.63 -13.47
CA VAL A 54 -2.90 -15.52 -13.52
C VAL A 54 -2.45 -15.83 -12.11
N GLN A 55 -1.90 -17.02 -11.91
CA GLN A 55 -1.23 -17.34 -10.66
C GLN A 55 0.17 -16.76 -10.66
N ALA A 56 0.49 -15.99 -9.65
CA ALA A 56 1.81 -15.36 -9.49
C ALA A 56 2.19 -15.24 -8.03
N ARG A 57 3.44 -15.49 -7.74
CA ARG A 57 4.07 -15.17 -6.46
C ARG A 57 5.04 -14.01 -6.59
N TYR A 58 5.56 -13.83 -7.79
CA TYR A 58 6.54 -12.81 -8.12
C TYR A 58 6.10 -12.03 -9.36
N ILE A 59 6.28 -10.71 -9.30
CA ILE A 59 6.13 -9.81 -10.44
C ILE A 59 7.49 -9.13 -10.69
N LYS A 60 7.91 -9.09 -11.93
CA LYS A 60 9.11 -8.39 -12.35
C LYS A 60 8.74 -7.37 -13.43
N MET A 61 9.22 -6.15 -13.28
CA MET A 61 9.15 -5.11 -14.30
C MET A 61 10.51 -4.97 -14.98
N GLU A 62 10.52 -5.06 -16.30
CA GLU A 62 11.67 -4.79 -17.12
C GLU A 62 11.45 -3.49 -17.90
N ASN A 63 12.30 -2.52 -17.63
CA ASN A 63 12.25 -1.23 -18.32
C ASN A 63 12.96 -1.34 -19.66
N ILE A 64 12.29 -0.93 -20.75
CA ILE A 64 12.84 -0.90 -22.11
C ILE A 64 13.21 0.52 -22.50
N LEU A 65 12.31 1.46 -22.32
CA LEU A 65 12.52 2.87 -22.60
C LEU A 65 11.82 3.73 -21.57
N ILE A 66 12.55 4.68 -21.04
CA ILE A 66 12.01 5.74 -20.20
C ILE A 66 12.53 7.10 -20.72
N PRO A 67 11.70 8.14 -20.82
CA PRO A 67 12.05 9.37 -21.51
C PRO A 67 13.31 10.07 -21.02
N SER A 68 13.57 10.03 -19.72
CA SER A 68 14.75 10.68 -19.10
C SER A 68 16.01 9.84 -19.10
N GLY A 69 15.93 8.57 -19.44
CA GLY A 69 17.00 7.60 -19.24
C GLY A 69 17.23 7.20 -17.78
N LYS A 70 16.49 7.77 -16.82
CA LYS A 70 16.53 7.40 -15.41
C LYS A 70 15.26 6.64 -15.04
N PHE A 71 15.39 5.40 -14.63
CA PHE A 71 14.25 4.61 -14.20
C PHE A 71 13.68 5.15 -12.89
N ALA A 72 12.44 5.64 -12.94
CA ALA A 72 11.69 6.08 -11.78
C ALA A 72 10.21 5.80 -11.98
N ILE A 73 9.60 5.15 -11.02
CA ILE A 73 8.15 4.97 -10.93
C ILE A 73 7.69 5.42 -9.54
N SER A 74 6.57 6.12 -9.48
CA SER A 74 6.01 6.60 -8.21
C SER A 74 5.35 5.49 -7.40
N GLY A 75 5.03 4.35 -8.02
CA GLY A 75 4.52 3.16 -7.35
C GLY A 75 4.09 2.09 -8.35
N LEU A 76 4.17 0.85 -7.89
CA LEU A 76 3.57 -0.31 -8.56
C LEU A 76 2.60 -0.95 -7.58
N ARG A 77 1.34 -1.10 -7.99
CA ARG A 77 0.32 -1.80 -7.22
C ARG A 77 -0.13 -3.02 -7.99
N VAL A 78 -0.15 -4.16 -7.33
CA VAL A 78 -0.65 -5.41 -7.88
C VAL A 78 -1.89 -5.79 -7.11
N PHE A 79 -2.99 -5.99 -7.82
CA PHE A 79 -4.25 -6.41 -7.24
C PHE A 79 -4.47 -7.87 -7.58
N GLY A 80 -4.84 -8.65 -6.60
CA GLY A 80 -5.08 -10.06 -6.76
C GLY A 80 -6.12 -10.56 -5.76
N LYS A 81 -6.49 -11.81 -5.90
CA LYS A 81 -7.33 -12.53 -4.97
C LYS A 81 -6.60 -13.81 -4.57
N GLY A 82 -6.29 -13.94 -3.29
CA GLY A 82 -5.80 -15.20 -2.74
C GLY A 82 -6.93 -16.23 -2.63
N ASP A 83 -6.56 -17.48 -2.54
CA ASP A 83 -7.46 -18.64 -2.36
C ASP A 83 -7.39 -19.22 -0.93
N GLY A 84 -6.60 -18.61 -0.07
CA GLY A 84 -6.43 -19.01 1.33
C GLY A 84 -7.37 -18.28 2.29
N ALA A 85 -7.14 -18.47 3.58
CA ALA A 85 -7.90 -17.85 4.65
C ALA A 85 -7.50 -16.38 4.84
N LYS A 86 -8.48 -15.53 5.07
CA LYS A 86 -8.27 -14.16 5.56
C LYS A 86 -7.65 -14.20 6.96
N PRO A 87 -6.97 -13.13 7.39
CA PRO A 87 -6.47 -13.05 8.76
C PRO A 87 -7.62 -13.04 9.77
N ASP A 88 -7.34 -13.50 10.97
CA ASP A 88 -8.24 -13.32 12.11
C ASP A 88 -8.33 -11.84 12.51
N ALA A 89 -9.38 -11.50 13.28
CA ALA A 89 -9.52 -10.17 13.84
C ALA A 89 -8.37 -9.86 14.82
N VAL A 90 -7.88 -8.62 14.75
CA VAL A 90 -6.84 -8.14 15.67
C VAL A 90 -7.37 -8.12 17.11
N LYS A 91 -6.58 -8.67 18.02
CA LYS A 91 -6.84 -8.68 19.47
C LYS A 91 -5.97 -7.66 20.18
N ASP A 92 -6.39 -7.29 21.39
CA ASP A 92 -5.62 -6.44 22.32
C ASP A 92 -5.15 -5.11 21.69
N PHE A 93 -5.97 -4.54 20.79
CA PHE A 93 -5.68 -3.24 20.22
C PHE A 93 -5.98 -2.13 21.22
N TYR A 94 -4.97 -1.30 21.49
CA TYR A 94 -5.11 -0.13 22.36
C TYR A 94 -4.25 1.03 21.87
N VAL A 95 -4.60 2.24 22.33
CA VAL A 95 -3.94 3.48 21.95
C VAL A 95 -3.68 4.31 23.20
N LEU A 96 -2.39 4.56 23.47
CA LEU A 96 -1.94 5.33 24.64
C LEU A 96 -1.32 6.65 24.18
N ARG A 97 -1.93 7.77 24.60
CA ARG A 97 -1.31 9.09 24.42
C ARG A 97 -0.07 9.22 25.29
N THR A 98 0.94 9.88 24.76
CA THR A 98 2.13 10.16 25.57
C THR A 98 1.83 11.31 26.56
N GLU A 99 2.26 11.16 27.80
CA GLU A 99 2.04 12.17 28.82
C GLU A 99 2.74 13.50 28.49
N LYS A 100 3.95 13.42 27.93
CA LYS A 100 4.78 14.59 27.59
C LYS A 100 4.29 15.36 26.37
N ASP A 101 3.66 14.68 25.42
CA ASP A 101 3.14 15.32 24.20
C ASP A 101 1.80 14.70 23.79
N LYS A 102 0.71 15.35 24.18
CA LYS A 102 -0.66 14.90 23.87
C LYS A 102 -1.00 14.84 22.37
N ARG A 103 -0.09 15.30 21.50
CA ARG A 103 -0.22 15.15 20.03
C ARG A 103 0.29 13.81 19.52
N SER A 104 0.88 13.02 20.41
CA SER A 104 1.49 11.73 20.07
C SER A 104 0.82 10.59 20.84
N ALA A 105 0.77 9.41 20.21
CA ALA A 105 0.26 8.19 20.82
C ALA A 105 1.02 6.95 20.33
N TRP A 106 1.12 5.96 21.18
CA TRP A 106 1.47 4.60 20.83
C TRP A 106 0.22 3.79 20.53
N LEU A 107 0.17 3.22 19.36
CA LEU A 107 -0.82 2.25 18.93
C LEU A 107 -0.16 0.88 19.02
N LYS A 108 -0.78 -0.07 19.74
CA LYS A 108 -0.22 -1.42 19.92
C LYS A 108 -1.31 -2.47 19.83
N TRP A 109 -0.93 -3.65 19.32
CA TRP A 109 -1.84 -4.79 19.16
C TRP A 109 -1.09 -6.11 19.20
N SER A 110 -1.80 -7.21 19.43
CA SER A 110 -1.23 -8.54 19.29
C SER A 110 -1.06 -8.88 17.80
N PRO A 111 0.09 -9.44 17.39
CA PRO A 111 0.29 -9.88 16.02
C PRO A 111 -0.75 -10.93 15.64
N VAL A 112 -1.16 -10.92 14.37
CA VAL A 112 -2.09 -11.89 13.80
C VAL A 112 -1.34 -12.79 12.84
N ASP A 113 -1.48 -14.10 13.02
CA ASP A 113 -0.90 -15.08 12.11
C ASP A 113 -1.37 -14.84 10.68
N ASN A 114 -0.48 -15.01 9.72
CA ASN A 114 -0.72 -14.79 8.30
C ASN A 114 -1.07 -13.33 7.91
N ALA A 115 -0.95 -12.35 8.80
CA ALA A 115 -1.04 -10.95 8.42
C ALA A 115 0.34 -10.39 8.09
N TYR A 116 0.45 -9.65 6.98
CA TYR A 116 1.68 -8.92 6.64
C TYR A 116 1.52 -7.41 6.78
N ALA A 117 0.28 -6.95 6.91
CA ALA A 117 -0.01 -5.53 7.11
C ALA A 117 -1.26 -5.33 7.97
N TYR A 118 -1.39 -4.13 8.50
CA TYR A 118 -2.52 -3.68 9.28
C TYR A 118 -3.00 -2.33 8.76
N ASN A 119 -4.30 -2.14 8.66
CA ASN A 119 -4.91 -0.85 8.36
C ASN A 119 -5.60 -0.31 9.60
N ILE A 120 -5.15 0.85 10.07
CA ILE A 120 -5.67 1.51 11.27
C ILE A 120 -6.48 2.71 10.83
N TYR A 121 -7.78 2.67 11.08
CA TYR A 121 -8.68 3.80 10.83
C TYR A 121 -8.79 4.67 12.06
N PHE A 122 -8.88 5.98 11.88
CA PHE A 122 -9.02 6.89 13.00
C PHE A 122 -9.78 8.17 12.65
N GLY A 123 -10.30 8.82 13.70
CA GLY A 123 -11.04 10.06 13.60
C GLY A 123 -11.35 10.65 14.97
N THR A 124 -12.02 11.81 14.99
CA THR A 124 -12.49 12.47 16.21
C THR A 124 -13.95 12.13 16.56
N ASP A 125 -14.61 11.36 15.72
CA ASP A 125 -15.96 10.85 15.91
C ASP A 125 -15.88 9.32 15.80
N PRO A 126 -16.38 8.53 16.76
CA PRO A 126 -16.27 7.08 16.75
C PRO A 126 -16.95 6.41 15.56
N ASP A 127 -17.96 7.09 14.98
CA ASP A 127 -18.71 6.59 13.82
C ASP A 127 -18.13 7.08 12.48
N LYS A 128 -17.12 7.98 12.52
CA LYS A 128 -16.54 8.62 11.33
C LYS A 128 -15.00 8.55 11.33
N LEU A 129 -14.47 7.37 11.13
CA LEU A 129 -13.04 7.12 11.10
C LEU A 129 -12.52 7.23 9.65
N TYR A 130 -12.41 8.45 9.13
CA TYR A 130 -12.10 8.70 7.72
C TYR A 130 -10.60 8.76 7.38
N ASN A 131 -9.74 8.77 8.39
CA ASN A 131 -8.30 8.70 8.17
C ASN A 131 -7.81 7.27 8.32
N SER A 132 -6.71 6.93 7.65
CA SER A 132 -6.10 5.62 7.79
C SER A 132 -4.58 5.68 7.80
N ILE A 133 -4.00 4.70 8.46
CA ILE A 133 -2.56 4.43 8.51
C ILE A 133 -2.37 2.96 8.14
N MET A 134 -1.51 2.67 7.18
CA MET A 134 -1.10 1.30 6.89
C MET A 134 0.25 1.01 7.51
N VAL A 135 0.34 -0.08 8.27
CA VAL A 135 1.55 -0.54 8.94
C VAL A 135 1.91 -1.92 8.40
N HIS A 136 3.16 -2.10 7.95
CA HIS A 136 3.69 -3.36 7.44
C HIS A 136 4.65 -3.98 8.46
N ASP A 137 4.62 -5.29 8.58
CA ASP A 137 5.60 -6.11 9.31
C ASP A 137 5.89 -5.63 10.75
N ALA A 138 4.91 -4.99 11.39
CA ALA A 138 5.03 -4.51 12.77
C ALA A 138 3.70 -4.66 13.51
N ASN A 139 3.75 -4.68 14.84
CA ASN A 139 2.60 -4.76 15.73
C ASN A 139 2.49 -3.56 16.68
N ASP A 140 3.19 -2.48 16.34
CA ASP A 140 3.03 -1.18 16.96
C ASP A 140 3.24 -0.04 15.96
N TYR A 141 2.79 1.14 16.32
CA TYR A 141 3.00 2.36 15.55
C TYR A 141 2.97 3.59 16.44
N TYR A 142 3.96 4.48 16.28
CA TYR A 142 4.00 5.75 16.97
C TYR A 142 3.46 6.87 16.09
N TYR A 143 2.26 7.35 16.43
CA TYR A 143 1.57 8.41 15.68
C TYR A 143 1.79 9.78 16.32
N LYS A 144 2.07 10.81 15.51
CA LYS A 144 2.41 12.18 15.95
C LYS A 144 1.47 13.29 15.44
N GLY A 145 0.33 12.95 14.90
CA GLY A 145 -0.53 13.89 14.17
C GLY A 145 -1.82 14.27 14.87
N MET A 146 -1.93 14.09 16.21
CA MET A 146 -3.17 14.38 16.92
C MET A 146 -3.27 15.84 17.34
N ASP A 147 -4.49 16.37 17.37
CA ASP A 147 -4.80 17.60 18.08
C ASP A 147 -4.87 17.28 19.60
N SER A 148 -4.07 17.98 20.40
CA SER A 148 -4.00 17.74 21.85
C SER A 148 -5.32 18.02 22.60
N LYS A 149 -6.21 18.82 22.00
CA LYS A 149 -7.50 19.22 22.57
C LYS A 149 -8.66 18.34 22.15
N LYS A 150 -8.46 17.42 21.19
CA LYS A 150 -9.50 16.54 20.67
C LYS A 150 -9.37 15.13 21.17
N THR A 151 -10.51 14.46 21.33
CA THR A 151 -10.57 13.01 21.54
C THR A 151 -10.43 12.29 20.19
N TYR A 152 -9.69 11.19 20.15
CA TYR A 152 -9.51 10.36 18.98
C TYR A 152 -9.96 8.94 19.23
N TYR A 153 -10.51 8.34 18.20
CA TYR A 153 -11.00 6.97 18.17
C TYR A 153 -10.31 6.21 17.05
N TYR A 154 -10.06 4.94 17.28
CA TYR A 154 -9.29 4.07 16.38
C TYR A 154 -9.94 2.70 16.27
N ARG A 155 -9.79 2.06 15.13
CA ARG A 155 -10.02 0.62 14.92
C ARG A 155 -8.97 0.09 13.97
N ILE A 156 -8.74 -1.22 13.99
CA ILE A 156 -7.69 -1.86 13.21
C ILE A 156 -8.22 -3.10 12.50
N GLU A 157 -7.65 -3.37 11.33
CA GLU A 157 -7.87 -4.57 10.52
C GLU A 157 -6.53 -5.17 10.14
N ALA A 158 -6.43 -6.49 10.13
CA ALA A 158 -5.30 -7.22 9.61
C ALA A 158 -5.50 -7.54 8.12
N ILE A 159 -4.42 -7.60 7.35
CA ILE A 159 -4.44 -7.76 5.89
C ILE A 159 -3.47 -8.85 5.49
N ASN A 160 -3.92 -9.73 4.58
CA ASN A 160 -3.07 -10.61 3.80
C ASN A 160 -3.54 -10.68 2.34
N GLU A 161 -2.90 -11.51 1.51
CA GLU A 161 -3.25 -11.70 0.09
C GLU A 161 -4.65 -12.26 -0.13
N ASN A 162 -5.28 -12.85 0.90
CA ASN A 162 -6.62 -13.43 0.83
C ASN A 162 -7.71 -12.45 1.24
N GLY A 163 -7.33 -11.29 1.79
CA GLY A 163 -8.23 -10.20 2.12
C GLY A 163 -7.97 -9.54 3.48
N VAL A 164 -9.02 -8.93 3.98
CA VAL A 164 -9.01 -8.12 5.20
C VAL A 164 -9.81 -8.83 6.29
N SER A 165 -9.31 -8.79 7.52
CA SER A 165 -10.00 -9.33 8.70
C SER A 165 -11.29 -8.58 9.03
N ILE A 166 -12.05 -9.10 9.95
CA ILE A 166 -13.08 -8.30 10.62
C ILE A 166 -12.38 -7.20 11.43
N SER A 167 -12.93 -5.99 11.39
CA SER A 167 -12.46 -4.85 12.19
C SER A 167 -12.49 -5.13 13.68
N SER A 168 -11.51 -4.64 14.41
CA SER A 168 -11.57 -4.57 15.87
C SER A 168 -12.74 -3.69 16.34
N LYS A 169 -13.04 -3.76 17.64
CA LYS A 169 -13.87 -2.73 18.27
C LYS A 169 -13.17 -1.37 18.19
N THR A 170 -13.96 -0.30 18.12
CA THR A 170 -13.43 1.07 18.22
C THR A 170 -12.91 1.31 19.64
N VAL A 171 -11.66 1.78 19.73
CA VAL A 171 -11.02 2.17 20.99
C VAL A 171 -10.81 3.67 21.03
N LYS A 172 -10.88 4.25 22.22
CA LYS A 172 -10.55 5.65 22.46
C LYS A 172 -9.07 5.77 22.83
N ALA A 173 -8.39 6.79 22.32
CA ALA A 173 -7.04 7.12 22.78
C ALA A 173 -7.07 7.66 24.22
N GLU A 174 -6.36 7.01 25.10
CA GLU A 174 -6.23 7.36 26.54
C GLU A 174 -4.98 8.19 26.80
#